data_eb23135294d1e394a884b2220721b2e5
#
_entry.id   eb23135294d1e394a884b2220721b2e5
#
_cell.length_a   1.000
_cell.length_b   1.000
_cell.length_c   1.000
_cell.angle_alpha   90.00
_cell.angle_beta   90.00
_cell.angle_gamma   90.00
#
_symmetry.space_group_name_H-M   'P 1'
#
loop_
_entity.id
_entity.type
_entity.pdbx_description
1 polymer ?
#
loop_
_entity_poly.entity_id
_entity_poly.type
_entity_poly.pdbx_seq_one_letter_code
_entity_poly.pdbx_strand_id
1 'polypeptide(L)'
;MELSSEAPGTNNDWPSDIAFLLNDTPIGTWTSPGDFGDIHGLFTPSWWFPYWNQYGLLKTLILNKNGTFIDGLKISDIRIQDFHFDYKSSIHFKLSVSEDSSNIGGLTLFGSNFGNYNQDIKVLVSYQLPPQDN
;
A
#
# COMPACT_ATOMS: atom_id res chain seq x y z
N MET A 1 0.57 5.89 1.30
CA MET A 1 -0.51 5.45 0.39
C MET A 1 -1.79 5.20 1.18
N GLU A 2 -2.92 5.48 0.57
CA GLU A 2 -4.25 5.24 1.15
C GLU A 2 -4.93 4.10 0.38
N LEU A 3 -5.36 3.05 1.08
CA LEU A 3 -5.97 1.88 0.47
C LEU A 3 -7.12 1.31 1.30
N SER A 4 -7.96 0.53 0.62
CA SER A 4 -9.01 -0.30 1.23
C SER A 4 -9.22 -1.58 0.42
N SER A 5 -10.02 -2.50 0.96
CA SER A 5 -10.66 -3.55 0.15
C SER A 5 -11.68 -2.95 -0.83
N GLU A 6 -12.25 -3.78 -1.69
CA GLU A 6 -13.30 -3.39 -2.62
C GLU A 6 -14.44 -4.42 -2.56
N ALA A 7 -15.46 -4.10 -1.77
CA ALA A 7 -16.66 -4.92 -1.69
C ALA A 7 -17.68 -4.54 -2.77
N PRO A 8 -18.55 -5.45 -3.19
CA PRO A 8 -19.74 -5.08 -3.96
C PRO A 8 -20.67 -4.20 -3.12
N GLY A 9 -20.78 -2.91 -3.49
CA GLY A 9 -21.46 -1.92 -2.67
C GLY A 9 -20.55 -1.44 -1.53
N THR A 10 -20.93 -1.65 -0.28
CA THR A 10 -20.12 -1.34 0.89
C THR A 10 -20.17 -2.46 1.92
N ASN A 11 -19.05 -2.80 2.51
CA ASN A 11 -18.96 -3.77 3.59
C ASN A 11 -17.68 -3.53 4.43
N ASN A 12 -17.88 -3.13 5.68
CA ASN A 12 -16.78 -2.89 6.62
C ASN A 12 -16.14 -4.18 7.15
N ASP A 13 -16.77 -5.33 6.91
CA ASP A 13 -16.23 -6.67 7.16
C ASP A 13 -16.02 -7.38 5.82
N TRP A 14 -15.04 -6.90 5.07
CA TRP A 14 -14.68 -7.42 3.76
C TRP A 14 -13.15 -7.52 3.62
N PRO A 15 -12.54 -8.52 4.29
CA PRO A 15 -11.10 -8.61 4.35
C PRO A 15 -10.47 -8.89 2.98
N SER A 16 -9.31 -8.28 2.75
CA SER A 16 -8.50 -8.51 1.56
C SER A 16 -7.02 -8.53 1.89
N ASP A 17 -6.34 -9.58 1.48
CA ASP A 17 -4.90 -9.75 1.67
C ASP A 17 -4.14 -9.04 0.54
N ILE A 18 -3.73 -7.82 0.80
CA ILE A 18 -3.03 -6.98 -0.17
C ILE A 18 -1.53 -7.22 -0.04
N ALA A 19 -0.95 -7.86 -1.05
CA ALA A 19 0.48 -8.11 -1.13
C ALA A 19 1.21 -6.92 -1.74
N PHE A 20 2.39 -6.64 -1.19
CA PHE A 20 3.35 -5.66 -1.69
C PHE A 20 4.51 -6.40 -2.35
N LEU A 21 4.86 -5.98 -3.56
CA LEU A 21 5.99 -6.55 -4.30
C LEU A 21 6.92 -5.41 -4.75
N LEU A 22 8.21 -5.69 -4.67
CA LEU A 22 9.26 -4.81 -5.18
C LEU A 22 10.08 -5.59 -6.20
N ASN A 23 10.16 -5.09 -7.43
CA ASN A 23 10.82 -5.78 -8.55
C ASN A 23 10.37 -7.26 -8.66
N ASP A 24 9.05 -7.48 -8.62
CA ASP A 24 8.39 -8.80 -8.66
C ASP A 24 8.68 -9.74 -7.47
N THR A 25 9.41 -9.28 -6.47
CA THR A 25 9.66 -10.02 -5.23
C THR A 25 8.62 -9.62 -4.18
N PRO A 26 7.82 -10.57 -3.63
CA PRO A 26 6.93 -10.29 -2.53
C PRO A 26 7.71 -9.83 -1.29
N ILE A 27 7.31 -8.71 -0.70
CA ILE A 27 7.97 -8.16 0.49
C ILE A 27 7.10 -8.21 1.74
N GLY A 28 5.81 -8.47 1.60
CA GLY A 28 4.89 -8.63 2.71
C GLY A 28 3.44 -8.45 2.28
N THR A 29 2.53 -8.72 3.21
CA THR A 29 1.09 -8.63 3.00
C THR A 29 0.45 -7.91 4.18
N TRP A 30 -0.53 -7.06 3.86
CA TRP A 30 -1.40 -6.44 4.85
C TRP A 30 -2.85 -6.79 4.53
N THR A 31 -3.60 -7.19 5.55
CA THR A 31 -5.02 -7.50 5.38
C THR A 31 -5.86 -6.26 5.67
N SER A 32 -6.48 -5.71 4.63
CA SER A 32 -7.48 -4.66 4.79
C SER A 32 -8.75 -5.26 5.38
N PRO A 33 -9.34 -4.64 6.41
CA PRO A 33 -10.55 -5.20 7.03
C PRO A 33 -11.83 -4.96 6.23
N GLY A 34 -11.89 -3.92 5.42
CA GLY A 34 -13.10 -3.54 4.69
C GLY A 34 -12.89 -2.41 3.71
N ASP A 35 -13.97 -1.96 3.08
CA ASP A 35 -13.94 -0.90 2.07
C ASP A 35 -14.36 0.48 2.58
N PHE A 36 -15.01 0.54 3.75
CA PHE A 36 -15.43 1.78 4.43
C PHE A 36 -16.30 2.72 3.56
N GLY A 37 -17.06 2.19 2.61
CA GLY A 37 -17.88 2.97 1.70
C GLY A 37 -19.01 3.74 2.38
N ASP A 38 -19.32 3.45 3.65
CA ASP A 38 -20.26 4.17 4.51
C ASP A 38 -19.66 5.44 5.16
N ILE A 39 -18.33 5.63 5.03
CA ILE A 39 -17.62 6.80 5.55
C ILE A 39 -17.26 7.72 4.40
N HIS A 40 -17.73 8.98 4.45
CA HIS A 40 -17.35 9.98 3.46
C HIS A 40 -15.89 10.40 3.67
N GLY A 41 -15.05 10.19 2.65
CA GLY A 41 -13.67 10.67 2.66
C GLY A 41 -13.62 12.20 2.59
N LEU A 42 -12.74 12.82 3.37
CA LEU A 42 -12.63 14.27 3.49
C LEU A 42 -12.41 14.96 2.13
N PHE A 43 -11.71 14.32 1.22
CA PHE A 43 -11.39 14.84 -0.12
C PHE A 43 -12.21 14.17 -1.23
N THR A 44 -13.09 13.24 -0.88
CA THR A 44 -13.99 12.63 -1.86
C THR A 44 -15.00 13.66 -2.36
N PRO A 45 -15.13 13.86 -3.67
CA PRO A 45 -16.05 14.84 -4.23
C PRO A 45 -17.50 14.60 -3.80
N SER A 46 -18.26 15.68 -3.58
CA SER A 46 -19.66 15.59 -3.15
C SER A 46 -20.59 14.90 -4.15
N TRP A 47 -20.19 14.84 -5.42
CA TRP A 47 -20.94 14.17 -6.50
C TRP A 47 -20.70 12.65 -6.56
N TRP A 48 -19.71 12.12 -5.78
CA TRP A 48 -19.45 10.70 -5.74
C TRP A 48 -20.62 9.94 -5.11
N PHE A 49 -20.90 8.76 -5.61
CA PHE A 49 -21.99 7.96 -5.08
C PHE A 49 -21.75 7.58 -3.62
N PRO A 50 -22.72 7.83 -2.71
CA PRO A 50 -22.67 7.28 -1.36
C PRO A 50 -22.64 5.75 -1.44
N TYR A 51 -21.95 5.11 -0.49
CA TYR A 51 -21.74 3.66 -0.42
C TYR A 51 -20.87 3.05 -1.54
N TRP A 52 -20.10 3.86 -2.24
CA TRP A 52 -18.97 3.40 -3.03
C TRP A 52 -17.66 3.73 -2.31
N ASN A 53 -16.55 3.08 -2.73
CA ASN A 53 -15.23 3.32 -2.15
C ASN A 53 -14.89 4.81 -2.18
N GLN A 54 -14.78 5.41 -1.01
CA GLN A 54 -14.58 6.84 -0.83
C GLN A 54 -13.69 7.19 0.36
N TYR A 55 -13.22 6.18 1.08
CA TYR A 55 -12.41 6.30 2.28
C TYR A 55 -11.46 5.12 2.35
N GLY A 56 -10.19 5.37 2.65
CA GLY A 56 -9.19 4.34 2.84
C GLY A 56 -8.41 4.54 4.14
N LEU A 57 -7.58 3.56 4.45
CA LEU A 57 -6.64 3.63 5.55
C LEU A 57 -5.28 4.09 5.03
N LEU A 58 -4.68 5.06 5.69
CA LEU A 58 -3.33 5.51 5.38
C LEU A 58 -2.33 4.47 5.88
N LYS A 59 -1.47 3.98 4.99
CA LYS A 59 -0.45 2.97 5.30
C LYS A 59 0.94 3.46 4.96
N THR A 60 1.85 3.25 5.89
CA THR A 60 3.28 3.50 5.72
C THR A 60 4.00 2.16 5.65
N LEU A 61 4.53 1.84 4.47
CA LEU A 61 5.34 0.65 4.22
C LEU A 61 6.81 1.04 4.30
N ILE A 62 7.59 0.31 5.10
CA ILE A 62 9.03 0.53 5.24
C ILE A 62 9.76 -0.76 4.91
N LEU A 63 10.72 -0.67 4.00
CA LEU A 63 11.70 -1.71 3.71
C LEU A 63 13.07 -1.18 4.11
N ASN A 64 13.70 -1.82 5.09
CA ASN A 64 15.00 -1.41 5.59
C ASN A 64 15.92 -2.63 5.86
N LYS A 65 17.04 -2.40 6.53
CA LYS A 65 18.03 -3.45 6.87
C LYS A 65 17.50 -4.49 7.88
N ASN A 66 16.40 -4.21 8.55
CA ASN A 66 15.84 -5.07 9.60
C ASN A 66 14.63 -5.89 9.13
N GLY A 67 14.08 -5.58 7.95
CA GLY A 67 12.90 -6.25 7.41
C GLY A 67 11.94 -5.29 6.72
N THR A 68 10.72 -5.78 6.53
CA THR A 68 9.60 -5.03 5.96
C THR A 68 8.54 -4.80 7.04
N PHE A 69 8.07 -3.57 7.12
CA PHE A 69 7.16 -3.11 8.18
C PHE A 69 5.98 -2.35 7.57
N ILE A 70 4.81 -2.48 8.17
CA ILE A 70 3.67 -1.62 7.89
C ILE A 70 3.20 -0.95 9.17
N ASP A 71 3.12 0.38 9.16
CA ASP A 71 2.79 1.21 10.33
C ASP A 71 3.61 0.82 11.59
N GLY A 72 4.88 0.45 11.40
CA GLY A 72 5.79 0.05 12.46
C GLY A 72 5.70 -1.43 12.86
N LEU A 73 4.76 -2.20 12.34
CA LEU A 73 4.65 -3.63 12.58
C LEU A 73 5.41 -4.42 11.51
N LYS A 74 6.30 -5.31 11.95
CA LYS A 74 7.05 -6.17 11.03
C LYS A 74 6.14 -7.18 10.36
N ILE A 75 6.11 -7.18 9.02
CA ILE A 75 5.28 -8.09 8.22
C ILE A 75 6.09 -9.15 7.48
N SER A 76 7.40 -8.95 7.32
CA SER A 76 8.29 -9.98 6.77
C SER A 76 9.76 -9.74 7.12
N ASP A 77 10.59 -10.76 6.92
CA ASP A 77 12.05 -10.71 7.10
C ASP A 77 12.79 -10.23 5.84
N ILE A 78 12.09 -9.91 4.78
CA ILE A 78 12.68 -9.37 3.55
C ILE A 78 13.27 -8.00 3.84
N ARG A 79 14.54 -7.79 3.48
CA ARG A 79 15.34 -6.62 3.79
C ARG A 79 15.78 -5.89 2.53
N ILE A 80 16.14 -4.62 2.66
CA ILE A 80 16.59 -3.82 1.53
C ILE A 80 17.84 -4.41 0.85
N GLN A 81 18.76 -5.02 1.61
CA GLN A 81 19.96 -5.66 1.09
C GLN A 81 19.70 -6.98 0.35
N ASP A 82 18.49 -7.53 0.41
CA ASP A 82 18.10 -8.70 -0.38
C ASP A 82 17.82 -8.33 -1.85
N PHE A 83 17.84 -7.03 -2.17
CA PHE A 83 17.65 -6.49 -3.52
C PHE A 83 18.95 -5.92 -4.08
N HIS A 84 19.08 -6.05 -5.39
CA HIS A 84 20.10 -5.35 -6.14
C HIS A 84 19.44 -4.25 -6.97
N PHE A 85 19.77 -2.99 -6.65
CA PHE A 85 19.27 -1.83 -7.39
C PHE A 85 20.38 -1.33 -8.34
N ASP A 86 20.02 -1.17 -9.59
CA ASP A 86 20.87 -0.61 -10.63
C ASP A 86 20.35 0.77 -11.01
N TYR A 87 21.23 1.76 -11.07
CA TYR A 87 20.88 3.13 -11.48
C TYR A 87 20.36 3.23 -12.92
N LYS A 88 20.49 2.18 -13.72
CA LYS A 88 19.99 2.08 -15.10
C LYS A 88 18.61 1.47 -15.19
N SER A 89 18.10 0.91 -14.12
CA SER A 89 16.83 0.20 -14.08
C SER A 89 15.80 0.92 -13.23
N SER A 90 14.53 0.87 -13.63
CA SER A 90 13.43 1.35 -12.82
C SER A 90 13.18 0.42 -11.65
N ILE A 91 12.74 0.99 -10.54
CA ILE A 91 12.20 0.23 -9.41
C ILE A 91 10.71 0.06 -9.63
N HIS A 92 10.23 -1.17 -9.62
CA HIS A 92 8.82 -1.49 -9.79
C HIS A 92 8.20 -1.83 -8.45
N PHE A 93 7.23 -1.03 -8.02
CA PHE A 93 6.40 -1.31 -6.86
C PHE A 93 5.02 -1.77 -7.31
N LYS A 94 4.56 -2.89 -6.77
CA LYS A 94 3.30 -3.52 -7.17
C LYS A 94 2.46 -3.84 -5.94
N LEU A 95 1.17 -3.59 -6.06
CA LEU A 95 0.13 -4.03 -5.15
C LEU A 95 -0.67 -5.14 -5.83
N SER A 96 -0.99 -6.20 -5.12
CA SER A 96 -1.70 -7.34 -5.69
C SER A 96 -2.52 -8.06 -4.64
N VAL A 97 -3.69 -8.57 -5.04
CA VAL A 97 -4.45 -9.57 -4.28
C VAL A 97 -4.39 -10.87 -5.07
N SER A 98 -3.75 -11.89 -4.49
CA SER A 98 -3.59 -13.19 -5.14
C SER A 98 -4.86 -14.02 -5.08
N GLU A 99 -5.11 -14.82 -6.12
CA GLU A 99 -6.20 -15.80 -6.14
C GLU A 99 -6.02 -16.90 -5.08
N ASP A 100 -4.77 -17.11 -4.62
CA ASP A 100 -4.42 -18.09 -3.57
C ASP A 100 -4.48 -17.50 -2.16
N SER A 101 -4.85 -16.23 -2.01
CA SER A 101 -4.96 -15.57 -0.71
C SER A 101 -6.11 -16.13 0.11
N SER A 102 -5.98 -16.09 1.43
CA SER A 102 -7.06 -16.48 2.34
C SER A 102 -8.23 -15.50 2.30
N ASN A 103 -7.95 -14.22 2.03
CA ASN A 103 -8.94 -13.17 1.91
C ASN A 103 -8.81 -12.48 0.55
N ILE A 104 -9.79 -12.67 -0.31
CA ILE A 104 -9.83 -12.10 -1.67
C ILE A 104 -10.93 -11.06 -1.72
N GLY A 105 -10.64 -9.87 -1.23
CA GLY A 105 -11.60 -8.77 -1.10
C GLY A 105 -11.33 -7.59 -2.05
N GLY A 106 -10.49 -7.78 -3.06
CA GLY A 106 -10.12 -6.71 -3.99
C GLY A 106 -9.22 -5.65 -3.38
N LEU A 107 -9.00 -4.58 -4.10
CA LEU A 107 -8.12 -3.47 -3.73
C LEU A 107 -8.62 -2.17 -4.35
N THR A 108 -8.79 -1.16 -3.53
CA THR A 108 -8.90 0.24 -3.96
C THR A 108 -7.68 1.02 -3.49
N LEU A 109 -7.05 1.72 -4.41
CA LEU A 109 -5.96 2.66 -4.16
C LEU A 109 -6.47 4.08 -4.40
N PHE A 110 -6.33 4.94 -3.40
CA PHE A 110 -6.77 6.33 -3.47
C PHE A 110 -5.60 7.24 -3.84
N GLY A 111 -5.88 8.27 -4.63
CA GLY A 111 -4.93 9.30 -5.00
C GLY A 111 -5.33 10.68 -4.49
N SER A 112 -4.64 11.70 -4.99
CA SER A 112 -4.92 13.10 -4.68
C SER A 112 -6.33 13.50 -5.09
N ASN A 113 -6.95 14.37 -4.30
CA ASN A 113 -8.32 14.89 -4.48
C ASN A 113 -9.42 13.82 -4.38
N PHE A 114 -9.12 12.71 -3.69
CA PHE A 114 -10.07 11.65 -3.41
C PHE A 114 -9.71 10.95 -2.08
N GLY A 115 -10.69 10.26 -1.47
CA GLY A 115 -10.47 9.57 -0.21
C GLY A 115 -10.33 10.52 0.97
N ASN A 116 -9.54 10.13 1.96
CA ASN A 116 -9.44 10.85 3.23
C ASN A 116 -8.11 11.56 3.46
N TYR A 117 -7.08 11.34 2.67
CA TYR A 117 -5.71 11.80 2.94
C TYR A 117 -5.08 12.65 1.83
N ASN A 118 -5.78 12.89 0.74
CA ASN A 118 -5.35 13.77 -0.36
C ASN A 118 -3.89 13.55 -0.79
N GLN A 119 -3.52 12.32 -1.08
CA GLN A 119 -2.16 12.01 -1.54
C GLN A 119 -2.12 10.82 -2.49
N ASP A 120 -1.19 10.89 -3.42
CA ASP A 120 -0.78 9.75 -4.23
C ASP A 120 0.16 8.82 -3.43
N ILE A 121 0.63 7.74 -4.05
CA ILE A 121 1.70 6.96 -3.47
C ILE A 121 2.94 7.85 -3.38
N LYS A 122 3.41 8.08 -2.17
CA LYS A 122 4.66 8.82 -1.91
C LYS A 122 5.76 7.84 -1.58
N VAL A 123 6.87 7.92 -2.31
CA VAL A 123 8.06 7.09 -2.10
C VAL A 123 9.20 7.96 -1.61
N LEU A 124 9.83 7.54 -0.51
CA LEU A 124 11.03 8.16 0.04
C LEU A 124 12.17 7.14 0.01
N VAL A 125 13.29 7.52 -0.56
CA VAL A 125 14.50 6.70 -0.60
C VAL A 125 15.59 7.37 0.22
N SER A 126 16.10 6.66 1.22
CA SER A 126 17.25 7.11 2.03
C SER A 126 18.47 6.29 1.65
N TYR A 127 19.59 6.97 1.44
CA TYR A 127 20.86 6.34 1.08
C TYR A 127 22.02 7.08 1.74
N GLN A 128 23.13 6.37 1.91
CA GLN A 128 24.38 6.96 2.36
C GLN A 128 25.34 7.09 1.18
N LEU A 129 25.94 8.24 1.03
CA LEU A 129 27.03 8.40 0.08
C LEU A 129 28.28 7.65 0.62
N PRO A 130 29.05 7.00 -0.27
CA PRO A 130 30.33 6.43 0.14
C PRO A 130 31.24 7.55 0.71
N PRO A 131 32.11 7.23 1.66
CA PRO A 131 33.13 8.18 2.13
C PRO A 131 33.88 8.76 0.94
N GLN A 132 34.01 10.07 0.89
CA GLN A 132 34.90 10.68 -0.10
C GLN A 132 36.35 10.38 0.33
N ASP A 133 37.06 9.68 -0.50
CA ASP A 133 38.50 9.52 -0.37
C ASP A 133 39.14 10.92 -0.53
N ASN A 134 39.72 11.42 0.55
CA ASN A 134 40.49 12.66 0.53
C ASN A 134 41.89 12.41 -0.03
#